data_fefd329036bdb0ecf9a9e0a10337ad89
#
_entry.id   fefd329036bdb0ecf9a9e0a10337ad89
#
_cell.length_a   1.000
_cell.length_b   1.000
_cell.length_c   1.000
_cell.angle_alpha   90.00
_cell.angle_beta   90.00
_cell.angle_gamma   90.00
#
_symmetry.space_group_name_H-M   'P 1'
#
loop_
_entity.id
_entity.type
_entity.pdbx_description
1 polymer ?
#
loop_
_entity_poly.entity_id
_entity_poly.type
_entity_poly.pdbx_seq_one_letter_code
_entity_poly.pdbx_strand_id
1 'polypeptide(L)'
;NLYSLKNLATLYFRYPELGKPKELAFEIWEKAWHAGVWSAANFLGYNYQEEEWLDLPKAIEWLEKGMLYCELYSAYELALIYLYNDDYKNVERGLMCLERCVEGDYIEGIEGLANVYFNGDLVEEDMSRAKQLLEKALELGSGNAAYRLGWMYERGFLSEEPDYVKAM
;
A
#
# COMPACT_ATOMS: atom_id res chain seq x y z
N ASN A 1 -18.38 13.49 17.20
CA ASN A 1 -17.14 12.73 17.16
C ASN A 1 -16.55 12.76 15.76
N LEU A 2 -15.30 13.24 15.62
CA LEU A 2 -14.62 13.45 14.33
C LEU A 2 -14.45 12.16 13.51
N TYR A 3 -14.21 11.04 14.18
CA TYR A 3 -14.17 9.72 13.51
C TYR A 3 -15.52 9.31 12.92
N SER A 4 -16.63 9.76 13.52
CA SER A 4 -17.98 9.52 12.98
C SER A 4 -18.20 10.25 11.64
N LEU A 5 -17.58 11.43 11.43
CA LEU A 5 -17.64 12.15 10.16
C LEU A 5 -16.97 11.35 9.04
N LYS A 6 -15.77 10.83 9.27
CA LYS A 6 -15.06 9.99 8.30
C LYS A 6 -15.89 8.76 7.92
N ASN A 7 -16.46 8.07 8.91
CA ASN A 7 -17.28 6.89 8.68
C ASN A 7 -18.59 7.23 7.95
N LEU A 8 -19.21 8.38 8.24
CA LEU A 8 -20.39 8.87 7.53
C LEU A 8 -20.10 9.12 6.05
N ALA A 9 -18.96 9.75 5.74
CA ALA A 9 -18.52 9.95 4.36
C ALA A 9 -18.37 8.61 3.63
N THR A 10 -17.73 7.64 4.28
CA THR A 10 -17.55 6.29 3.71
C THR A 10 -18.90 5.61 3.43
N LEU A 11 -19.90 5.79 4.31
CA LEU A 11 -21.25 5.27 4.09
C LEU A 11 -21.92 5.94 2.87
N TYR A 12 -21.84 7.26 2.74
CA TYR A 12 -22.43 7.97 1.61
C TYR A 12 -21.76 7.58 0.29
N PHE A 13 -20.47 7.37 0.28
CA PHE A 13 -19.74 6.94 -0.90
C PHE A 13 -20.10 5.51 -1.32
N ARG A 14 -20.18 4.59 -0.34
CA ARG A 14 -20.37 3.16 -0.58
C ARG A 14 -21.83 2.79 -0.86
N TYR A 15 -22.79 3.56 -0.35
CA TYR A 15 -24.22 3.24 -0.39
C TYR A 15 -25.03 4.38 -1.05
N PRO A 16 -25.06 4.45 -2.41
CA PRO A 16 -25.82 5.47 -3.17
C PRO A 16 -27.32 5.48 -2.82
N GLU A 17 -27.86 4.34 -2.39
CA GLU A 17 -29.27 4.19 -1.95
C GLU A 17 -29.64 5.07 -0.75
N LEU A 18 -28.67 5.62 -0.04
CA LEU A 18 -28.92 6.62 1.01
C LEU A 18 -29.32 7.99 0.45
N GLY A 19 -29.37 8.13 -0.89
CA GLY A 19 -29.80 9.34 -1.58
C GLY A 19 -28.89 10.55 -1.37
N LYS A 20 -27.62 10.30 -1.04
CA LYS A 20 -26.58 11.33 -0.91
C LYS A 20 -25.62 11.26 -2.08
N PRO A 21 -25.24 12.40 -2.67
CA PRO A 21 -24.27 12.39 -3.75
C PRO A 21 -22.88 11.99 -3.21
N LYS A 22 -22.11 11.24 -4.01
CA LYS A 22 -20.76 10.80 -3.63
C LYS A 22 -19.80 11.97 -3.40
N GLU A 23 -20.00 13.09 -4.10
CA GLU A 23 -19.22 14.32 -3.93
C GLU A 23 -19.25 14.83 -2.49
N LEU A 24 -20.39 14.65 -1.81
CA LEU A 24 -20.51 15.01 -0.40
C LEU A 24 -19.55 14.23 0.50
N ALA A 25 -19.20 12.99 0.10
CA ALA A 25 -18.23 12.21 0.85
C ALA A 25 -16.83 12.84 0.80
N PHE A 26 -16.41 13.34 -0.36
CA PHE A 26 -15.12 14.05 -0.50
C PHE A 26 -15.07 15.29 0.37
N GLU A 27 -16.13 16.13 0.35
CA GLU A 27 -16.21 17.30 1.21
C GLU A 27 -16.14 16.94 2.71
N ILE A 28 -16.77 15.85 3.11
CA ILE A 28 -16.75 15.41 4.51
C ILE A 28 -15.37 14.84 4.88
N TRP A 29 -14.70 14.09 4.01
CA TRP A 29 -13.33 13.62 4.26
C TRP A 29 -12.35 14.79 4.36
N GLU A 30 -12.45 15.81 3.50
CA GLU A 30 -11.65 17.03 3.61
C GLU A 30 -11.88 17.76 4.94
N LYS A 31 -13.15 17.91 5.35
CA LYS A 31 -13.50 18.49 6.67
C LYS A 31 -12.94 17.65 7.82
N ALA A 32 -12.99 16.33 7.71
CA ALA A 32 -12.42 15.44 8.71
C ALA A 32 -10.89 15.61 8.81
N TRP A 33 -10.20 15.72 7.67
CA TRP A 33 -8.77 16.01 7.61
C TRP A 33 -8.44 17.32 8.32
N HIS A 34 -9.12 18.44 7.98
CA HIS A 34 -8.89 19.73 8.61
C HIS A 34 -9.24 19.74 10.11
N ALA A 35 -10.03 18.80 10.57
CA ALA A 35 -10.33 18.58 11.99
C ALA A 35 -9.34 17.65 12.70
N GLY A 36 -8.26 17.20 12.04
CA GLY A 36 -7.20 16.38 12.62
C GLY A 36 -7.41 14.86 12.48
N VAL A 37 -8.33 14.42 11.63
CA VAL A 37 -8.49 13.01 11.31
C VAL A 37 -7.60 12.66 10.11
N TRP A 38 -6.33 12.39 10.36
CA TRP A 38 -5.30 12.23 9.32
C TRP A 38 -5.57 11.07 8.36
N SER A 39 -6.21 9.99 8.86
CA SER A 39 -6.62 8.86 8.00
C SER A 39 -7.68 9.23 6.95
N ALA A 40 -8.27 10.42 6.96
CA ALA A 40 -9.14 10.88 5.90
C ALA A 40 -8.39 11.07 4.56
N ALA A 41 -7.10 11.38 4.60
CA ALA A 41 -6.25 11.46 3.42
C ALA A 41 -6.17 10.14 2.64
N ASN A 42 -6.18 9.00 3.35
CA ASN A 42 -6.18 7.67 2.72
C ASN A 42 -7.43 7.47 1.85
N PHE A 43 -8.60 7.89 2.35
CA PHE A 43 -9.85 7.78 1.60
C PHE A 43 -9.88 8.71 0.40
N LEU A 44 -9.43 9.95 0.56
CA LEU A 44 -9.33 10.91 -0.53
C LEU A 44 -8.35 10.41 -1.60
N GLY A 45 -7.15 10.01 -1.20
CA GLY A 45 -6.12 9.53 -2.12
C GLY A 45 -6.53 8.26 -2.86
N TYR A 46 -7.15 7.31 -2.17
CA TYR A 46 -7.65 6.08 -2.79
C TYR A 46 -8.78 6.37 -3.78
N ASN A 47 -9.80 7.13 -3.37
CA ASN A 47 -10.98 7.33 -4.20
C ASN A 47 -10.72 8.24 -5.42
N TYR A 48 -9.71 9.11 -5.39
CA TYR A 48 -9.25 9.84 -6.58
C TYR A 48 -8.49 8.96 -7.60
N GLN A 49 -8.24 7.67 -7.31
CA GLN A 49 -7.69 6.69 -8.25
C GLN A 49 -8.78 5.85 -8.94
N GLU A 50 -10.02 5.87 -8.44
CA GLU A 50 -11.15 5.15 -9.04
C GLU A 50 -11.55 5.76 -10.39
N GLU A 51 -11.91 4.94 -11.37
CA GLU A 51 -12.22 5.37 -12.75
C GLU A 51 -13.22 6.53 -12.82
N GLU A 52 -14.26 6.50 -11.96
CA GLU A 52 -15.32 7.52 -11.93
C GLU A 52 -14.81 8.91 -11.47
N TRP A 53 -13.74 8.94 -10.66
CA TRP A 53 -13.22 10.15 -10.02
C TRP A 53 -11.76 10.42 -10.37
N LEU A 54 -11.23 9.75 -11.38
CA LEU A 54 -9.80 9.70 -11.70
C LEU A 54 -9.17 11.11 -11.79
N ASP A 55 -8.43 11.46 -10.75
CA ASP A 55 -7.62 12.67 -10.65
C ASP A 55 -6.32 12.30 -9.92
N LEU A 56 -5.40 11.65 -10.65
CA LEU A 56 -4.12 11.18 -10.08
C LEU A 56 -3.29 12.30 -9.43
N PRO A 57 -3.22 13.54 -9.96
CA PRO A 57 -2.57 14.64 -9.26
C PRO A 57 -3.15 14.88 -7.85
N LYS A 58 -4.48 14.89 -7.70
CA LYS A 58 -5.11 15.01 -6.38
C LYS A 58 -4.92 13.78 -5.51
N ALA A 59 -4.98 12.58 -6.09
CA ALA A 59 -4.66 11.35 -5.37
C ALA A 59 -3.27 11.43 -4.75
N ILE A 60 -2.25 11.78 -5.52
CA ILE A 60 -0.87 11.94 -5.07
C ILE A 60 -0.79 13.01 -3.96
N GLU A 61 -1.40 14.18 -4.17
CA GLU A 61 -1.39 15.26 -3.18
C GLU A 61 -1.95 14.79 -1.82
N TRP A 62 -3.08 14.07 -1.82
CA TRP A 62 -3.70 13.59 -0.59
C TRP A 62 -2.90 12.45 0.06
N LEU A 63 -2.35 11.55 -0.73
CA LEU A 63 -1.50 10.47 -0.22
C LEU A 63 -0.18 11.01 0.36
N GLU A 64 0.42 12.03 -0.26
CA GLU A 64 1.61 12.70 0.30
C GLU A 64 1.28 13.39 1.65
N LYS A 65 0.13 14.04 1.75
CA LYS A 65 -0.36 14.59 3.04
C LYS A 65 -0.54 13.48 4.08
N GLY A 66 -1.17 12.36 3.72
CA GLY A 66 -1.34 11.22 4.62
C GLY A 66 0.00 10.67 5.09
N MET A 67 0.94 10.48 4.18
CA MET A 67 2.27 9.98 4.50
C MET A 67 3.03 10.88 5.48
N LEU A 68 2.85 12.21 5.45
CA LEU A 68 3.45 13.14 6.42
C LEU A 68 2.98 12.90 7.86
N TYR A 69 1.79 12.34 8.04
CA TYR A 69 1.22 12.01 9.35
C TYR A 69 1.31 10.51 9.69
N CYS A 70 2.31 9.83 9.11
CA CYS A 70 2.62 8.43 9.35
C CYS A 70 1.50 7.43 8.95
N GLU A 71 0.66 7.81 8.00
CA GLU A 71 -0.33 6.90 7.43
C GLU A 71 0.36 5.96 6.40
N LEU A 72 0.69 4.75 6.84
CA LEU A 72 1.47 3.80 6.05
C LEU A 72 0.72 3.29 4.82
N TYR A 73 -0.61 3.23 4.89
CA TYR A 73 -1.44 2.96 3.73
C TYR A 73 -1.21 3.99 2.61
N SER A 74 -1.12 5.29 2.96
CA SER A 74 -0.80 6.34 1.97
C SER A 74 0.58 6.14 1.33
N ALA A 75 1.57 5.72 2.12
CA ALA A 75 2.89 5.41 1.58
C ALA A 75 2.84 4.23 0.60
N TYR A 76 2.09 3.19 0.92
CA TYR A 76 1.90 2.03 0.05
C TYR A 76 1.22 2.40 -1.27
N GLU A 77 0.12 3.14 -1.24
CA GLU A 77 -0.59 3.61 -2.46
C GLU A 77 0.29 4.51 -3.33
N LEU A 78 1.06 5.43 -2.71
CA LEU A 78 2.05 6.24 -3.45
C LEU A 78 3.11 5.39 -4.12
N ALA A 79 3.57 4.34 -3.46
CA ALA A 79 4.53 3.42 -4.04
C ALA A 79 3.98 2.75 -5.29
N LEU A 80 2.72 2.29 -5.26
CA LEU A 80 2.08 1.68 -6.43
C LEU A 80 1.99 2.66 -7.60
N ILE A 81 1.61 3.92 -7.35
CA ILE A 81 1.56 4.95 -8.39
C ILE A 81 2.97 5.19 -8.97
N TYR A 82 3.98 5.42 -8.12
CA TYR A 82 5.33 5.73 -8.58
C TYR A 82 6.07 4.55 -9.23
N LEU A 83 5.70 3.30 -8.92
CA LEU A 83 6.36 2.13 -9.50
C LEU A 83 5.68 1.66 -10.80
N TYR A 84 4.35 1.81 -10.91
CA TYR A 84 3.60 1.11 -11.95
C TYR A 84 2.73 2.01 -12.85
N ASN A 85 2.57 3.30 -12.54
CA ASN A 85 1.86 4.22 -13.42
C ASN A 85 2.84 4.92 -14.36
N ASP A 86 2.67 4.75 -15.67
CA ASP A 86 3.63 5.24 -16.67
C ASP A 86 3.79 6.76 -16.67
N ASP A 87 2.71 7.53 -16.40
CA ASP A 87 2.75 8.99 -16.41
C ASP A 87 3.45 9.57 -15.17
N TYR A 88 3.48 8.81 -14.05
CA TYR A 88 4.04 9.24 -12.77
C TYR A 88 5.22 8.40 -12.31
N LYS A 89 5.73 7.52 -13.18
CA LYS A 89 6.78 6.56 -12.83
C LYS A 89 8.02 7.24 -12.27
N ASN A 90 8.36 6.87 -11.05
CA ASN A 90 9.56 7.27 -10.33
C ASN A 90 9.98 6.17 -9.36
N VAL A 91 10.85 5.29 -9.83
CA VAL A 91 11.26 4.10 -9.06
C VAL A 91 11.89 4.47 -7.72
N GLU A 92 12.73 5.51 -7.67
CA GLU A 92 13.37 5.96 -6.43
C GLU A 92 12.34 6.38 -5.37
N ARG A 93 11.36 7.21 -5.75
CA ARG A 93 10.27 7.63 -4.84
C ARG A 93 9.40 6.45 -4.42
N GLY A 94 9.10 5.54 -5.35
CA GLY A 94 8.33 4.34 -5.07
C GLY A 94 9.01 3.44 -4.03
N LEU A 95 10.31 3.20 -4.19
CA LEU A 95 11.11 2.44 -3.23
C LEU A 95 11.17 3.12 -1.87
N MET A 96 11.38 4.45 -1.83
CA MET A 96 11.36 5.21 -0.57
C MET A 96 10.02 5.06 0.17
N CYS A 97 8.91 5.05 -0.54
CA CYS A 97 7.59 4.82 0.05
C CYS A 97 7.44 3.40 0.61
N LEU A 98 7.94 2.37 -0.09
CA LEU A 98 7.93 0.98 0.41
C LEU A 98 8.87 0.79 1.61
N GLU A 99 10.06 1.39 1.60
CA GLU A 99 10.97 1.34 2.77
C GLU A 99 10.31 1.96 4.00
N ARG A 100 9.56 3.04 3.85
CA ARG A 100 8.77 3.61 4.95
C ARG A 100 7.72 2.64 5.49
N CYS A 101 7.10 1.85 4.63
CA CYS A 101 6.21 0.76 5.05
C CYS A 101 6.96 -0.31 5.84
N VAL A 102 8.20 -0.64 5.44
CA VAL A 102 9.06 -1.58 6.17
C VAL A 102 9.42 -1.06 7.57
N GLU A 103 9.76 0.23 7.68
CA GLU A 103 10.06 0.87 8.97
C GLU A 103 8.85 0.89 9.90
N GLY A 104 7.65 1.02 9.36
CA GLY A 104 6.40 1.08 10.11
C GLY A 104 5.67 -0.27 10.26
N ASP A 105 6.29 -1.39 9.87
CA ASP A 105 5.75 -2.75 9.98
C ASP A 105 4.42 -2.94 9.20
N TYR A 106 4.26 -2.25 8.06
CA TYR A 106 3.07 -2.38 7.22
C TYR A 106 3.25 -3.55 6.24
N ILE A 107 2.52 -4.63 6.47
CA ILE A 107 2.71 -5.93 5.81
C ILE A 107 2.63 -5.82 4.29
N GLU A 108 1.61 -5.16 3.74
CA GLU A 108 1.40 -5.02 2.30
C GLU A 108 2.56 -4.28 1.61
N GLY A 109 3.13 -3.28 2.27
CA GLY A 109 4.30 -2.56 1.77
C GLY A 109 5.58 -3.40 1.84
N ILE A 110 5.76 -4.19 2.90
CA ILE A 110 6.89 -5.12 3.05
C ILE A 110 6.84 -6.17 1.95
N GLU A 111 5.68 -6.77 1.71
CA GLU A 111 5.47 -7.73 0.63
C GLU A 111 5.66 -7.10 -0.76
N GLY A 112 5.21 -5.85 -0.91
CA GLY A 112 5.42 -5.06 -2.12
C GLY A 112 6.90 -4.89 -2.44
N LEU A 113 7.72 -4.51 -1.45
CA LEU A 113 9.16 -4.37 -1.61
C LEU A 113 9.85 -5.71 -1.89
N ALA A 114 9.40 -6.79 -1.22
CA ALA A 114 9.88 -8.13 -1.51
C ALA A 114 9.62 -8.54 -2.95
N ASN A 115 8.46 -8.18 -3.52
CA ASN A 115 8.13 -8.41 -4.93
C ASN A 115 9.07 -7.66 -5.88
N VAL A 116 9.39 -6.40 -5.56
CA VAL A 116 10.28 -5.58 -6.39
C VAL A 116 11.67 -6.23 -6.50
N TYR A 117 12.23 -6.67 -5.37
CA TYR A 117 13.54 -7.37 -5.37
C TYR A 117 13.47 -8.77 -5.97
N PHE A 118 12.36 -9.48 -5.81
CA PHE A 118 12.18 -10.81 -6.36
C PHE A 118 12.09 -10.79 -7.89
N ASN A 119 11.34 -9.83 -8.47
CA ASN A 119 11.11 -9.79 -9.92
C ASN A 119 12.30 -9.20 -10.69
N GLY A 120 13.03 -8.26 -10.11
CA GLY A 120 14.15 -7.61 -10.79
C GLY A 120 13.77 -6.66 -11.93
N ASP A 121 12.46 -6.37 -12.12
CA ASP A 121 11.98 -5.55 -13.25
C ASP A 121 12.23 -4.04 -13.06
N LEU A 122 12.26 -3.58 -11.82
CA LEU A 122 12.41 -2.17 -11.45
C LEU A 122 13.80 -1.85 -10.88
N VAL A 123 14.42 -2.84 -10.27
CA VAL A 123 15.77 -2.82 -9.70
C VAL A 123 16.45 -4.14 -10.02
N GLU A 124 17.76 -4.24 -9.77
CA GLU A 124 18.46 -5.52 -9.85
C GLU A 124 17.84 -6.55 -8.89
N GLU A 125 17.65 -7.79 -9.38
CA GLU A 125 17.10 -8.89 -8.59
C GLU A 125 17.96 -9.14 -7.34
N ASP A 126 17.33 -9.23 -6.17
CA ASP A 126 17.97 -9.59 -4.91
C ASP A 126 17.10 -10.58 -4.13
N MET A 127 17.31 -11.88 -4.39
CA MET A 127 16.60 -12.97 -3.71
C MET A 127 16.84 -12.99 -2.21
N SER A 128 18.02 -12.57 -1.78
CA SER A 128 18.39 -12.52 -0.35
C SER A 128 17.58 -11.44 0.37
N ARG A 129 17.47 -10.26 -0.24
CA ARG A 129 16.67 -9.16 0.29
C ARG A 129 15.18 -9.47 0.26
N ALA A 130 14.70 -10.07 -0.84
CA ALA A 130 13.31 -10.51 -0.95
C ALA A 130 12.95 -11.50 0.16
N LYS A 131 13.81 -12.50 0.43
CA LYS A 131 13.64 -13.45 1.52
C LYS A 131 13.56 -12.76 2.89
N GLN A 132 14.51 -11.87 3.21
CA GLN A 132 14.51 -11.16 4.50
C GLN A 132 13.22 -10.37 4.72
N LEU A 133 12.71 -9.70 3.69
CA LEU A 133 11.46 -8.97 3.76
C LEU A 133 10.25 -9.90 3.97
N LEU A 134 10.21 -11.04 3.28
CA LEU A 134 9.15 -12.04 3.48
C LEU A 134 9.24 -12.68 4.88
N GLU A 135 10.44 -12.94 5.41
CA GLU A 135 10.61 -13.41 6.79
C GLU A 135 10.07 -12.37 7.79
N LYS A 136 10.37 -11.08 7.59
CA LYS A 136 9.80 -10.01 8.42
C LYS A 136 8.25 -9.97 8.32
N ALA A 137 7.70 -10.07 7.11
CA ALA A 137 6.24 -10.10 6.92
C ALA A 137 5.61 -11.34 7.59
N LEU A 138 6.28 -12.50 7.55
CA LEU A 138 5.86 -13.71 8.24
C LEU A 138 5.83 -13.53 9.77
N GLU A 139 6.86 -12.91 10.35
CA GLU A 139 6.92 -12.59 11.79
C GLU A 139 5.77 -11.66 12.22
N LEU A 140 5.33 -10.76 11.32
CA LEU A 140 4.16 -9.90 11.51
C LEU A 140 2.82 -10.62 11.25
N GLY A 141 2.84 -11.90 10.89
CA GLY A 141 1.65 -12.74 10.73
C GLY A 141 1.12 -12.85 9.30
N SER A 142 1.90 -12.50 8.28
CA SER A 142 1.49 -12.67 6.89
C SER A 142 1.42 -14.12 6.46
N GLY A 143 0.23 -14.62 6.14
CA GLY A 143 0.04 -15.93 5.51
C GLY A 143 0.55 -15.98 4.07
N ASN A 144 0.50 -14.85 3.34
CA ASN A 144 1.04 -14.75 1.98
C ASN A 144 2.57 -14.87 1.96
N ALA A 145 3.25 -14.24 2.93
CA ALA A 145 4.70 -14.37 3.08
C ALA A 145 5.11 -15.83 3.38
N ALA A 146 4.35 -16.54 4.24
CA ALA A 146 4.58 -17.97 4.50
C ALA A 146 4.50 -18.81 3.21
N TYR A 147 3.43 -18.62 2.44
CA TYR A 147 3.24 -19.31 1.16
C TYR A 147 4.40 -19.04 0.20
N ARG A 148 4.82 -17.80 0.06
CA ARG A 148 5.88 -17.39 -0.88
C ARG A 148 7.24 -17.91 -0.46
N LEU A 149 7.58 -17.89 0.82
CA LEU A 149 8.81 -18.49 1.34
C LEU A 149 8.83 -20.00 1.08
N GLY A 150 7.71 -20.71 1.35
CA GLY A 150 7.56 -22.12 1.05
C GLY A 150 7.82 -22.41 -0.43
N TRP A 151 7.22 -21.64 -1.31
CA TRP A 151 7.43 -21.75 -2.75
C TRP A 151 8.89 -21.48 -3.17
N MET A 152 9.55 -20.46 -2.59
CA MET A 152 10.96 -20.16 -2.87
C MET A 152 11.88 -21.30 -2.43
N TYR A 153 11.60 -21.96 -1.30
CA TYR A 153 12.35 -23.13 -0.84
C TYR A 153 12.10 -24.35 -1.74
N GLU A 154 10.85 -24.62 -2.10
CA GLU A 154 10.48 -25.72 -3.00
C GLU A 154 11.18 -25.61 -4.36
N ARG A 155 11.32 -24.41 -4.90
CA ARG A 155 11.96 -24.13 -6.19
C ARG A 155 13.47 -24.01 -6.13
N GLY A 156 14.07 -24.06 -4.94
CA GLY A 156 15.51 -23.96 -4.75
C GLY A 156 16.10 -22.55 -4.95
N PHE A 157 15.27 -21.50 -4.98
CA PHE A 157 15.77 -20.12 -5.11
C PHE A 157 16.64 -19.67 -3.93
N LEU A 158 16.55 -20.35 -2.79
CA LEU A 158 17.26 -20.01 -1.55
C LEU A 158 18.27 -21.06 -1.11
N SER A 159 18.44 -22.13 -1.87
CA SER A 159 19.40 -23.21 -1.61
C SER A 159 19.83 -23.83 -2.94
N GLU A 160 21.00 -24.48 -2.98
CA GLU A 160 21.48 -25.19 -4.17
C GLU A 160 20.58 -26.38 -4.55
N GLU A 161 19.77 -26.89 -3.58
CA GLU A 161 18.76 -27.93 -3.80
C GLU A 161 17.44 -27.53 -3.10
N PRO A 162 16.27 -27.97 -3.66
CA PRO A 162 14.97 -27.72 -3.04
C PRO A 162 14.91 -28.23 -1.59
N ASP A 163 14.54 -27.37 -0.64
CA ASP A 163 14.40 -27.72 0.76
C ASP A 163 12.93 -27.90 1.13
N TYR A 164 12.43 -29.09 0.91
CA TYR A 164 11.04 -29.45 1.19
C TYR A 164 10.68 -29.44 2.68
N VAL A 165 11.68 -29.54 3.58
CA VAL A 165 11.42 -29.49 5.02
C VAL A 165 11.07 -28.08 5.47
N LYS A 166 11.69 -27.05 4.89
CA LYS A 166 11.39 -25.64 5.16
C LYS A 166 10.14 -25.13 4.41
N ALA A 167 9.73 -25.85 3.35
CA ALA A 167 8.53 -25.52 2.57
C ALA A 167 7.23 -25.95 3.27
N MET A 168 7.27 -26.89 4.21
CA MET A 168 6.13 -27.37 5.00
C MET A 168 5.88 -26.51 6.24
#